data_38e3de343b717c4a599e89d45f4b4442
#
_entry.id   38e3de343b717c4a599e89d45f4b4442
#
_cell.length_a   1.000
_cell.length_b   1.000
_cell.length_c   1.000
_cell.angle_alpha   90.00
_cell.angle_beta   90.00
_cell.angle_gamma   90.00
#
_symmetry.space_group_name_H-M   'P 1'
#
loop_
_entity.id
_entity.type
_entity.pdbx_description
1 polymer ?
#
loop_
_entity_poly.entity_id
_entity_poly.type
_entity_poly.pdbx_seq_one_letter_code
_entity_poly.pdbx_strand_id
1 'polypeptide(L)'
;KSLTKGMAIHGIFGSTGSALGPLLATTLAALISWRSAYAFLGIFNAILAVGTYLTIPYRKRSEIPEEEFANHNINTNKPALIFYFLANGFMGMAYYGFTTFMPLHFAENTTSILPNLTENMKAGLFPTMVFIAGIGGQIIGARIGERFHKPTALMYIIMANIPFLILMGYTSDIFLIISGIFLGIAYFSNQPIGNTLIANFTNSQNRGIGYGFSFFISFGIGSFAAGFSGLIAENMGVAAVFPAMGILLIPSVLFAFLMSRAARSS
;
A
#
# COMPACT_ATOMS: atom_id res chain seq x y z
N LYS A 1 16.19 5.34 18.39
CA LYS A 1 15.81 4.38 17.33
C LYS A 1 15.03 5.14 16.27
N SER A 2 15.29 4.88 14.98
CA SER A 2 14.62 5.60 13.87
C SER A 2 13.14 5.22 13.80
N LEU A 3 12.25 6.22 13.83
CA LEU A 3 10.80 6.04 13.66
C LEU A 3 10.49 5.38 12.30
N THR A 4 11.20 5.79 11.25
CA THR A 4 11.01 5.26 9.90
C THR A 4 11.32 3.76 9.82
N LYS A 5 12.35 3.28 10.55
CA LYS A 5 12.64 1.84 10.66
C LYS A 5 11.54 1.07 11.38
N GLY A 6 11.03 1.63 12.48
CA GLY A 6 9.89 1.04 13.19
C GLY A 6 8.66 0.90 12.29
N MET A 7 8.34 1.96 11.53
CA MET A 7 7.23 1.95 10.57
C MET A 7 7.46 0.98 9.40
N ALA A 8 8.72 0.79 8.97
CA ALA A 8 9.04 -0.22 7.94
C ALA A 8 8.81 -1.65 8.46
N ILE A 9 9.22 -1.96 9.69
CA ILE A 9 8.98 -3.28 10.30
C ILE A 9 7.48 -3.57 10.37
N HIS A 10 6.69 -2.60 10.85
CA HIS A 10 5.23 -2.73 10.85
C HIS A 10 4.67 -2.96 9.43
N GLY A 11 5.15 -2.20 8.44
CA GLY A 11 4.75 -2.34 7.05
C GLY A 11 5.12 -3.70 6.43
N ILE A 12 6.28 -4.27 6.79
CA ILE A 12 6.72 -5.60 6.33
C ILE A 12 5.70 -6.67 6.72
N PHE A 13 5.22 -6.67 7.97
CA PHE A 13 4.20 -7.63 8.39
C PHE A 13 2.88 -7.45 7.64
N GLY A 14 2.45 -6.21 7.40
CA GLY A 14 1.28 -5.91 6.57
C GLY A 14 1.45 -6.39 5.12
N SER A 15 2.61 -6.12 4.52
CA SER A 15 2.92 -6.57 3.15
C SER A 15 3.02 -8.09 3.06
N THR A 16 3.53 -8.77 4.10
CA THR A 16 3.58 -10.24 4.15
C THR A 16 2.15 -10.82 4.15
N GLY A 17 1.24 -10.25 4.93
CA GLY A 17 -0.17 -10.66 4.91
C GLY A 17 -0.82 -10.46 3.53
N SER A 18 -0.57 -9.31 2.91
CA SER A 18 -1.05 -9.02 1.55
C SER A 18 -0.45 -9.97 0.50
N ALA A 19 0.82 -10.34 0.65
CA ALA A 19 1.50 -11.26 -0.26
C ALA A 19 0.97 -12.69 -0.17
N LEU A 20 0.73 -13.17 1.04
CA LEU A 20 0.22 -14.53 1.25
C LEU A 20 -1.27 -14.67 0.93
N GLY A 21 -2.04 -13.57 1.00
CA GLY A 21 -3.48 -13.57 0.79
C GLY A 21 -3.93 -14.22 -0.51
N PRO A 22 -3.48 -13.76 -1.69
CA PRO A 22 -3.87 -14.35 -2.98
C PRO A 22 -3.52 -15.82 -3.09
N LEU A 23 -2.31 -16.21 -2.67
CA LEU A 23 -1.83 -17.60 -2.73
C LEU A 23 -2.68 -18.51 -1.83
N LEU A 24 -2.92 -18.10 -0.58
CA LEU A 24 -3.76 -18.85 0.36
C LEU A 24 -5.20 -18.96 -0.15
N ALA A 25 -5.77 -17.86 -0.63
CA ALA A 25 -7.13 -17.83 -1.13
C ALA A 25 -7.33 -18.76 -2.33
N THR A 26 -6.45 -18.69 -3.33
CA THR A 26 -6.54 -19.53 -4.52
C THR A 26 -6.26 -20.99 -4.22
N THR A 27 -5.30 -21.31 -3.34
CA THR A 27 -4.98 -22.68 -2.94
C THR A 27 -6.14 -23.32 -2.17
N LEU A 28 -6.70 -22.63 -1.18
CA LEU A 28 -7.84 -23.16 -0.39
C LEU A 28 -9.10 -23.27 -1.25
N ALA A 29 -9.31 -22.34 -2.18
CA ALA A 29 -10.42 -22.41 -3.12
C ALA A 29 -10.30 -23.61 -4.07
N ALA A 30 -9.10 -23.93 -4.53
CA ALA A 30 -8.85 -25.07 -5.42
C ALA A 30 -8.92 -26.43 -4.70
N LEU A 31 -8.44 -26.51 -3.45
CA LEU A 31 -8.40 -27.78 -2.69
C LEU A 31 -9.72 -28.12 -2.01
N ILE A 32 -10.49 -27.13 -1.55
CA ILE A 32 -11.69 -27.33 -0.73
C ILE A 32 -12.86 -26.53 -1.31
N SER A 33 -12.85 -25.22 -1.13
CA SER A 33 -13.85 -24.26 -1.68
C SER A 33 -13.42 -22.81 -1.38
N TRP A 34 -14.01 -21.85 -2.08
CA TRP A 34 -13.80 -20.43 -1.79
C TRP A 34 -14.24 -20.02 -0.36
N ARG A 35 -15.25 -20.71 0.20
CA ARG A 35 -15.70 -20.49 1.58
C ARG A 35 -14.65 -20.87 2.62
N SER A 36 -13.83 -21.87 2.35
CA SER A 36 -12.76 -22.30 3.25
C SER A 36 -11.66 -21.25 3.41
N ALA A 37 -11.40 -20.43 2.38
CA ALA A 37 -10.46 -19.31 2.50
C ALA A 37 -10.94 -18.27 3.53
N TYR A 38 -12.22 -17.89 3.50
CA TYR A 38 -12.78 -16.98 4.49
C TYR A 38 -12.84 -17.58 5.90
N ALA A 39 -13.24 -18.85 6.02
CA ALA A 39 -13.26 -19.55 7.30
C ALA A 39 -11.88 -19.64 7.94
N PHE A 40 -10.86 -20.01 7.15
CA PHE A 40 -9.46 -20.07 7.61
C PHE A 40 -8.98 -18.71 8.12
N LEU A 41 -9.15 -17.66 7.32
CA LEU A 41 -8.76 -16.30 7.72
C LEU A 41 -9.52 -15.82 8.95
N GLY A 42 -10.83 -16.13 9.04
CA GLY A 42 -11.66 -15.78 10.20
C GLY A 42 -11.17 -16.45 11.48
N ILE A 43 -10.91 -17.77 11.45
CA ILE A 43 -10.39 -18.53 12.59
C ILE A 43 -9.00 -18.02 13.00
N PHE A 44 -8.11 -17.80 12.02
CA PHE A 44 -6.78 -17.27 12.27
C PHE A 44 -6.82 -15.89 12.96
N ASN A 45 -7.67 -14.97 12.47
CA ASN A 45 -7.85 -13.67 13.12
C ASN A 45 -8.45 -13.79 14.54
N ALA A 46 -9.39 -14.71 14.76
CA ALA A 46 -9.94 -14.94 16.08
C ALA A 46 -8.87 -15.43 17.08
N ILE A 47 -8.01 -16.36 16.65
CA ILE A 47 -6.87 -16.84 17.46
C ILE A 47 -5.91 -15.67 17.78
N LEU A 48 -5.58 -14.83 16.80
CA LEU A 48 -4.73 -13.66 17.02
C LEU A 48 -5.38 -12.65 17.99
N ALA A 49 -6.70 -12.42 17.88
CA ALA A 49 -7.41 -11.51 18.76
C ALA A 49 -7.37 -12.01 20.22
N VAL A 50 -7.65 -13.29 20.43
CA VAL A 50 -7.57 -13.93 21.76
C VAL A 50 -6.13 -13.89 22.29
N GLY A 51 -5.15 -14.25 21.48
CA GLY A 51 -3.73 -14.18 21.85
C GLY A 51 -3.31 -12.78 22.26
N THR A 52 -3.70 -11.77 21.48
CA THR A 52 -3.44 -10.35 21.79
C THR A 52 -4.08 -9.95 23.12
N TYR A 53 -5.34 -10.30 23.31
CA TYR A 53 -6.06 -10.00 24.55
C TYR A 53 -5.41 -10.62 25.79
N LEU A 54 -4.89 -11.84 25.67
CA LEU A 54 -4.27 -12.57 26.79
C LEU A 54 -2.82 -12.12 27.07
N THR A 55 -2.11 -11.62 26.06
CA THR A 55 -0.67 -11.33 26.19
C THR A 55 -0.33 -9.85 26.34
N ILE A 56 -1.17 -8.94 25.84
CA ILE A 56 -0.91 -7.51 25.93
C ILE A 56 -1.62 -6.93 27.15
N PRO A 57 -0.87 -6.48 28.19
CA PRO A 57 -1.48 -5.88 29.35
C PRO A 57 -2.18 -4.57 28.99
N TYR A 58 -3.42 -4.41 29.46
CA TYR A 58 -4.14 -3.15 29.33
C TYR A 58 -3.46 -2.07 30.19
N ARG A 59 -2.92 -1.04 29.55
CA ARG A 59 -2.32 0.11 30.23
C ARG A 59 -3.29 1.28 30.18
N LYS A 60 -3.73 1.76 31.33
CA LYS A 60 -4.60 2.94 31.42
C LYS A 60 -3.82 4.18 30.94
N ARG A 61 -4.50 5.09 30.27
CA ARG A 61 -3.93 6.36 29.77
C ARG A 61 -3.29 7.19 30.91
N SER A 62 -3.85 7.09 32.11
CA SER A 62 -3.34 7.76 33.33
C SER A 62 -1.99 7.20 33.83
N GLU A 63 -1.56 6.05 33.34
CA GLU A 63 -0.31 5.39 33.71
C GLU A 63 0.83 5.72 32.73
N ILE A 64 0.55 6.51 31.68
CA ILE A 64 1.52 6.95 30.70
C ILE A 64 2.08 8.30 31.19
N PRO A 65 3.41 8.42 31.49
CA PRO A 65 3.98 9.67 31.96
C PRO A 65 3.68 10.82 31.00
N GLU A 66 3.32 11.99 31.53
CA GLU A 66 3.07 13.19 30.73
C GLU A 66 4.29 13.61 29.90
N GLU A 67 5.49 13.29 30.36
CA GLU A 67 6.74 13.51 29.62
C GLU A 67 6.80 12.75 28.28
N GLU A 68 6.14 11.61 28.17
CA GLU A 68 6.04 10.85 26.91
C GLU A 68 5.16 11.58 25.89
N PHE A 69 4.22 12.42 26.36
CA PHE A 69 3.39 13.32 25.55
C PHE A 69 3.99 14.72 25.36
N ALA A 70 4.72 15.23 26.36
CA ALA A 70 5.23 16.60 26.36
C ALA A 70 6.41 16.81 25.40
N ASN A 71 7.19 15.77 25.12
CA ASN A 71 8.40 15.87 24.31
C ASN A 71 8.17 16.07 22.79
N HIS A 72 6.93 16.24 22.33
CA HIS A 72 6.61 16.48 20.92
C HIS A 72 5.50 17.53 20.74
N ASN A 73 5.67 18.72 21.32
CA ASN A 73 4.87 19.91 20.97
C ASN A 73 5.29 20.39 19.57
N ILE A 74 5.11 19.55 18.56
CA ILE A 74 5.21 19.95 17.17
C ILE A 74 3.88 20.63 16.83
N ASN A 75 3.93 21.91 16.44
CA ASN A 75 2.77 22.56 15.85
C ASN A 75 2.36 21.78 14.60
N THR A 76 1.07 21.42 14.51
CA THR A 76 0.54 20.69 13.36
C THR A 76 0.75 21.52 12.09
N ASN A 77 1.53 21.02 11.14
CA ASN A 77 1.66 21.61 9.81
C ASN A 77 0.43 21.24 8.97
N LYS A 78 -0.68 21.97 9.20
CA LYS A 78 -1.96 21.70 8.54
C LYS A 78 -1.89 21.70 7.00
N PRO A 79 -1.24 22.68 6.33
CA PRO A 79 -1.13 22.67 4.87
C PRO A 79 -0.42 21.43 4.33
N ALA A 80 0.74 21.06 4.91
CA ALA A 80 1.47 19.89 4.49
C ALA A 80 0.66 18.60 4.72
N LEU A 81 -0.06 18.51 5.83
CA LEU A 81 -0.91 17.35 6.16
C LEU A 81 -2.09 17.23 5.19
N ILE A 82 -2.75 18.31 4.82
CA ILE A 82 -3.84 18.30 3.83
C ILE A 82 -3.32 17.82 2.47
N PHE A 83 -2.21 18.36 1.99
CA PHE A 83 -1.62 17.93 0.73
C PHE A 83 -1.16 16.47 0.77
N TYR A 84 -0.65 16.00 1.93
CA TYR A 84 -0.35 14.58 2.12
C TYR A 84 -1.61 13.72 1.96
N PHE A 85 -2.72 14.09 2.61
CA PHE A 85 -3.97 13.31 2.51
C PHE A 85 -4.53 13.27 1.09
N LEU A 86 -4.46 14.39 0.37
CA LEU A 86 -4.87 14.43 -1.04
C LEU A 86 -3.98 13.51 -1.90
N ALA A 87 -2.67 13.59 -1.74
CA ALA A 87 -1.75 12.69 -2.44
C ALA A 87 -2.02 11.22 -2.11
N ASN A 88 -2.20 10.90 -0.82
CA ASN A 88 -2.48 9.55 -0.35
C ASN A 88 -3.82 9.00 -0.84
N GLY A 89 -4.82 9.86 -1.01
CA GLY A 89 -6.12 9.48 -1.58
C GLY A 89 -5.99 8.95 -3.01
N PHE A 90 -5.30 9.69 -3.88
CA PHE A 90 -5.03 9.24 -5.26
C PHE A 90 -4.14 7.99 -5.30
N MET A 91 -3.17 7.87 -4.39
CA MET A 91 -2.39 6.64 -4.23
C MET A 91 -3.27 5.44 -3.85
N GLY A 92 -4.19 5.63 -2.89
CA GLY A 92 -5.16 4.59 -2.50
C GLY A 92 -6.08 4.19 -3.64
N MET A 93 -6.60 5.17 -4.40
CA MET A 93 -7.41 4.89 -5.59
C MET A 93 -6.64 4.08 -6.63
N ALA A 94 -5.42 4.46 -6.95
CA ALA A 94 -4.57 3.72 -7.88
C ALA A 94 -4.32 2.29 -7.38
N TYR A 95 -4.06 2.11 -6.08
CA TYR A 95 -3.86 0.80 -5.46
C TYR A 95 -5.05 -0.12 -5.65
N TYR A 96 -6.24 0.31 -5.25
CA TYR A 96 -7.45 -0.51 -5.40
C TYR A 96 -7.80 -0.78 -6.85
N GLY A 97 -7.56 0.20 -7.74
CA GLY A 97 -7.76 0.02 -9.17
C GLY A 97 -6.89 -1.10 -9.73
N PHE A 98 -5.56 -1.01 -9.57
CA PHE A 98 -4.68 -2.00 -10.17
C PHE A 98 -4.69 -3.35 -9.44
N THR A 99 -4.80 -3.37 -8.11
CA THR A 99 -4.78 -4.65 -7.36
C THR A 99 -6.03 -5.49 -7.59
N THR A 100 -7.18 -4.88 -7.84
CA THR A 100 -8.43 -5.59 -8.17
C THR A 100 -8.30 -6.39 -9.46
N PHE A 101 -7.68 -5.81 -10.47
CA PHE A 101 -7.57 -6.44 -11.80
C PHE A 101 -6.24 -7.17 -12.04
N MET A 102 -5.26 -6.98 -11.16
CA MET A 102 -3.94 -7.60 -11.29
C MET A 102 -3.97 -9.13 -11.40
N PRO A 103 -4.77 -9.89 -10.61
CA PRO A 103 -4.85 -11.34 -10.74
C PRO A 103 -5.31 -11.77 -12.14
N LEU A 104 -6.39 -11.19 -12.64
CA LEU A 104 -6.94 -11.50 -13.96
C LEU A 104 -5.97 -11.11 -15.07
N HIS A 105 -5.37 -9.92 -14.97
CA HIS A 105 -4.41 -9.44 -15.96
C HIS A 105 -3.20 -10.35 -16.11
N PHE A 106 -2.64 -10.82 -14.99
CA PHE A 106 -1.56 -11.79 -15.04
C PHE A 106 -2.00 -13.14 -15.61
N ALA A 107 -3.18 -13.64 -15.23
CA ALA A 107 -3.69 -14.90 -15.76
C ALA A 107 -3.80 -14.88 -17.29
N GLU A 108 -4.35 -13.80 -17.84
CA GLU A 108 -4.60 -13.65 -19.28
C GLU A 108 -3.33 -13.35 -20.07
N ASN A 109 -2.35 -12.63 -19.50
CA ASN A 109 -1.21 -12.07 -20.25
C ASN A 109 0.14 -12.74 -19.92
N THR A 110 0.15 -13.90 -19.22
CA THR A 110 1.36 -14.69 -18.97
C THR A 110 1.25 -16.11 -19.53
N THR A 111 0.79 -16.23 -20.77
CA THR A 111 0.48 -17.51 -21.40
C THR A 111 1.72 -18.35 -21.69
N SER A 112 2.83 -17.71 -22.09
CA SER A 112 4.11 -18.36 -22.40
C SER A 112 4.90 -18.77 -21.17
N ILE A 113 4.60 -18.16 -20.00
CA ILE A 113 5.30 -18.43 -18.74
C ILE A 113 4.55 -19.51 -17.96
N LEU A 114 5.28 -20.56 -17.58
CA LEU A 114 4.74 -21.69 -16.83
C LEU A 114 3.46 -22.24 -17.46
N PRO A 115 3.52 -22.78 -18.70
CA PRO A 115 2.32 -23.21 -19.46
C PRO A 115 1.53 -24.34 -18.76
N ASN A 116 2.17 -25.06 -17.85
CA ASN A 116 1.53 -26.13 -17.06
C ASN A 116 0.68 -25.62 -15.88
N LEU A 117 0.78 -24.33 -15.53
CA LEU A 117 -0.05 -23.75 -14.49
C LEU A 117 -1.39 -23.28 -15.07
N THR A 118 -2.46 -23.55 -14.33
CA THR A 118 -3.79 -23.03 -14.66
C THR A 118 -3.84 -21.50 -14.49
N GLU A 119 -4.77 -20.84 -15.17
CA GLU A 119 -4.99 -19.40 -15.03
C GLU A 119 -5.22 -19.00 -13.57
N ASN A 120 -6.01 -19.77 -12.81
CA ASN A 120 -6.22 -19.52 -11.38
C ASN A 120 -4.93 -19.58 -10.56
N MET A 121 -4.02 -20.49 -10.88
CA MET A 121 -2.72 -20.56 -10.19
C MET A 121 -1.85 -19.35 -10.54
N LYS A 122 -1.85 -18.92 -11.80
CA LYS A 122 -1.13 -17.71 -12.23
C LYS A 122 -1.72 -16.45 -11.59
N ALA A 123 -3.05 -16.36 -11.49
CA ALA A 123 -3.77 -15.29 -10.81
C ALA A 123 -3.41 -15.16 -9.32
N GLY A 124 -3.00 -16.25 -8.67
CA GLY A 124 -2.50 -16.21 -7.30
C GLY A 124 -1.00 -15.95 -7.20
N LEU A 125 -0.21 -16.65 -8.02
CA LEU A 125 1.25 -16.66 -7.94
C LEU A 125 1.88 -15.30 -8.26
N PHE A 126 1.55 -14.71 -9.42
CA PHE A 126 2.22 -13.50 -9.87
C PHE A 126 1.90 -12.27 -9.00
N PRO A 127 0.65 -12.00 -8.58
CA PRO A 127 0.39 -10.97 -7.57
C PRO A 127 1.14 -11.20 -6.26
N THR A 128 1.25 -12.45 -5.81
CA THR A 128 2.05 -12.79 -4.63
C THR A 128 3.51 -12.37 -4.81
N MET A 129 4.12 -12.60 -5.98
CA MET A 129 5.49 -12.15 -6.27
C MET A 129 5.61 -10.62 -6.22
N VAL A 130 4.63 -9.89 -6.75
CA VAL A 130 4.58 -8.41 -6.68
C VAL A 130 4.55 -7.92 -5.22
N PHE A 131 3.72 -8.54 -4.38
CA PHE A 131 3.63 -8.17 -2.97
C PHE A 131 4.87 -8.57 -2.17
N ILE A 132 5.50 -9.73 -2.47
CA ILE A 132 6.78 -10.11 -1.86
C ILE A 132 7.88 -9.10 -2.23
N ALA A 133 7.94 -8.68 -3.49
CA ALA A 133 8.86 -7.63 -3.92
C ALA A 133 8.60 -6.31 -3.17
N GLY A 134 7.35 -6.04 -2.82
CA GLY A 134 6.94 -4.93 -1.98
C GLY A 134 7.60 -4.93 -0.58
N ILE A 135 7.93 -6.09 -0.01
CA ILE A 135 8.70 -6.18 1.24
C ILE A 135 10.08 -5.52 1.06
N GLY A 136 10.74 -5.79 -0.07
CA GLY A 136 11.97 -5.09 -0.46
C GLY A 136 11.75 -3.58 -0.59
N GLY A 137 10.61 -3.18 -1.15
CA GLY A 137 10.17 -1.79 -1.23
C GLY A 137 10.09 -1.10 0.13
N GLN A 138 9.52 -1.76 1.15
CA GLN A 138 9.48 -1.21 2.53
C GLN A 138 10.89 -0.89 3.06
N ILE A 139 11.85 -1.78 2.81
CA ILE A 139 13.25 -1.60 3.26
C ILE A 139 13.89 -0.43 2.50
N ILE A 140 13.69 -0.36 1.19
CA ILE A 140 14.22 0.71 0.33
C ILE A 140 13.60 2.05 0.74
N GLY A 141 12.27 2.12 0.92
CA GLY A 141 11.57 3.31 1.36
C GLY A 141 12.03 3.82 2.72
N ALA A 142 12.30 2.91 3.69
CA ALA A 142 12.85 3.28 4.97
C ALA A 142 14.22 3.95 4.84
N ARG A 143 15.13 3.36 4.04
CA ARG A 143 16.47 3.91 3.79
C ARG A 143 16.42 5.26 3.09
N ILE A 144 15.54 5.41 2.09
CA ILE A 144 15.32 6.67 1.39
C ILE A 144 14.80 7.73 2.37
N GLY A 145 13.80 7.38 3.20
CA GLY A 145 13.23 8.28 4.19
C GLY A 145 14.19 8.71 5.30
N GLU A 146 15.25 7.95 5.56
CA GLU A 146 16.32 8.33 6.49
C GLU A 146 17.36 9.26 5.87
N ARG A 147 17.65 9.10 4.57
CA ARG A 147 18.73 9.82 3.89
C ARG A 147 18.30 11.10 3.22
N PHE A 148 17.06 11.20 2.79
CA PHE A 148 16.55 12.31 1.98
C PHE A 148 15.43 13.07 2.70
N HIS A 149 15.14 14.28 2.22
CA HIS A 149 13.99 15.06 2.68
C HIS A 149 12.69 14.30 2.36
N LYS A 150 12.03 13.81 3.40
CA LYS A 150 10.90 12.85 3.30
C LYS A 150 9.77 13.28 2.37
N PRO A 151 9.26 14.54 2.42
CA PRO A 151 8.22 14.99 1.51
C PRO A 151 8.63 14.92 0.04
N THR A 152 9.86 15.32 -0.28
CA THR A 152 10.42 15.25 -1.64
C THR A 152 10.66 13.80 -2.08
N ALA A 153 11.16 12.96 -1.18
CA ALA A 153 11.37 11.54 -1.43
C ALA A 153 10.04 10.84 -1.75
N LEU A 154 8.97 11.13 -1.00
CA LEU A 154 7.65 10.59 -1.27
C LEU A 154 7.14 10.97 -2.66
N MET A 155 7.32 12.23 -3.07
CA MET A 155 6.95 12.70 -4.41
C MET A 155 7.63 11.88 -5.52
N TYR A 156 8.94 11.65 -5.42
CA TYR A 156 9.67 10.86 -6.42
C TYR A 156 9.26 9.39 -6.42
N ILE A 157 8.96 8.83 -5.26
CA ILE A 157 8.45 7.45 -5.15
C ILE A 157 7.08 7.33 -5.82
N ILE A 158 6.16 8.28 -5.58
CA ILE A 158 4.87 8.30 -6.27
C ILE A 158 5.06 8.39 -7.78
N MET A 159 5.93 9.29 -8.23
CA MET A 159 6.23 9.45 -9.65
C MET A 159 6.82 8.17 -10.28
N ALA A 160 7.65 7.43 -9.55
CA ALA A 160 8.24 6.18 -10.01
C ALA A 160 7.22 5.05 -10.24
N ASN A 161 6.01 5.12 -9.65
CA ASN A 161 4.96 4.13 -9.92
C ASN A 161 4.33 4.29 -11.31
N ILE A 162 4.31 5.51 -11.85
CA ILE A 162 3.62 5.82 -13.12
C ILE A 162 4.15 4.97 -14.28
N PRO A 163 5.47 4.95 -14.59
CA PRO A 163 5.99 4.18 -15.70
C PRO A 163 5.73 2.67 -15.56
N PHE A 164 5.79 2.12 -14.33
CA PHE A 164 5.54 0.69 -14.13
C PHE A 164 4.07 0.33 -14.30
N LEU A 165 3.13 1.19 -13.89
CA LEU A 165 1.71 1.03 -14.18
C LEU A 165 1.44 1.10 -15.68
N ILE A 166 2.05 2.04 -16.39
CA ILE A 166 1.92 2.13 -17.85
C ILE A 166 2.48 0.86 -18.51
N LEU A 167 3.68 0.42 -18.12
CA LEU A 167 4.28 -0.79 -18.68
C LEU A 167 3.43 -2.03 -18.44
N MET A 168 2.81 -2.18 -17.27
CA MET A 168 1.90 -3.31 -17.01
C MET A 168 0.74 -3.37 -18.00
N GLY A 169 0.21 -2.24 -18.47
CA GLY A 169 -0.89 -2.23 -19.44
C GLY A 169 -0.47 -2.56 -20.87
N TYR A 170 0.83 -2.47 -21.19
CA TYR A 170 1.33 -2.65 -22.57
C TYR A 170 2.31 -3.81 -22.74
N THR A 171 2.59 -4.57 -21.66
CA THR A 171 3.53 -5.70 -21.71
C THR A 171 2.82 -7.01 -21.38
N SER A 172 3.42 -8.11 -21.81
CA SER A 172 2.99 -9.48 -21.52
C SER A 172 4.14 -10.34 -21.02
N ASP A 173 3.84 -11.54 -20.57
CA ASP A 173 4.78 -12.56 -20.15
C ASP A 173 5.84 -12.03 -19.17
N ILE A 174 7.11 -12.23 -19.47
CA ILE A 174 8.22 -11.89 -18.57
C ILE A 174 8.31 -10.38 -18.31
N PHE A 175 8.01 -9.53 -19.30
CA PHE A 175 8.06 -8.09 -19.13
C PHE A 175 6.92 -7.58 -18.26
N LEU A 176 5.75 -8.21 -18.29
CA LEU A 176 4.65 -7.93 -17.39
C LEU A 176 5.03 -8.29 -15.94
N ILE A 177 5.64 -9.47 -15.72
CA ILE A 177 6.11 -9.89 -14.40
C ILE A 177 7.15 -8.92 -13.84
N ILE A 178 8.14 -8.55 -14.66
CA ILE A 178 9.18 -7.59 -14.29
C ILE A 178 8.57 -6.23 -13.93
N SER A 179 7.65 -5.72 -14.75
CA SER A 179 6.95 -4.45 -14.49
C SER A 179 6.16 -4.49 -13.18
N GLY A 180 5.47 -5.60 -12.90
CA GLY A 180 4.75 -5.83 -11.66
C GLY A 180 5.67 -5.86 -10.44
N ILE A 181 6.83 -6.55 -10.52
CA ILE A 181 7.83 -6.60 -9.44
C ILE A 181 8.34 -5.19 -9.11
N PHE A 182 8.72 -4.41 -10.12
CA PHE A 182 9.18 -3.04 -9.90
C PHE A 182 8.07 -2.13 -9.39
N LEU A 183 6.82 -2.31 -9.86
CA LEU A 183 5.66 -1.61 -9.30
C LEU A 183 5.49 -1.93 -7.82
N GLY A 184 5.58 -3.21 -7.43
CA GLY A 184 5.51 -3.62 -6.02
C GLY A 184 6.58 -2.93 -5.17
N ILE A 185 7.84 -2.94 -5.62
CA ILE A 185 8.94 -2.24 -4.93
C ILE A 185 8.64 -0.75 -4.80
N ALA A 186 8.29 -0.08 -5.90
CA ALA A 186 8.02 1.36 -5.92
C ALA A 186 6.82 1.72 -5.03
N TYR A 187 5.71 0.97 -5.17
CA TYR A 187 4.48 1.25 -4.44
C TYR A 187 4.70 1.12 -2.92
N PHE A 188 5.24 0.01 -2.45
CA PHE A 188 5.40 -0.21 -1.01
C PHE A 188 6.53 0.61 -0.38
N SER A 189 7.42 1.23 -1.17
CA SER A 189 8.43 2.18 -0.67
C SER A 189 7.79 3.45 -0.09
N ASN A 190 6.56 3.82 -0.48
CA ASN A 190 5.88 5.01 0.03
C ASN A 190 5.47 4.88 1.50
N GLN A 191 5.11 3.67 1.95
CA GLN A 191 4.44 3.45 3.23
C GLN A 191 5.26 3.88 4.46
N PRO A 192 6.55 3.50 4.63
CA PRO A 192 7.34 3.92 5.79
C PRO A 192 7.57 5.44 5.82
N ILE A 193 7.70 6.07 4.65
CA ILE A 193 7.86 7.53 4.55
C ILE A 193 6.54 8.23 4.87
N GLY A 194 5.44 7.80 4.28
CA GLY A 194 4.11 8.36 4.49
C GLY A 194 3.69 8.30 5.97
N ASN A 195 3.85 7.15 6.61
CA ASN A 195 3.56 6.99 8.03
C ASN A 195 4.43 7.92 8.91
N THR A 196 5.71 8.09 8.55
CA THR A 196 6.60 9.02 9.25
C THR A 196 6.18 10.48 9.04
N LEU A 197 5.69 10.85 7.84
CA LEU A 197 5.20 12.20 7.55
C LEU A 197 3.96 12.55 8.36
N ILE A 198 3.02 11.61 8.52
CA ILE A 198 1.86 11.82 9.40
C ILE A 198 2.34 12.14 10.82
N ALA A 199 3.29 11.35 11.35
CA ALA A 199 3.85 11.58 12.67
C ALA A 199 4.57 12.92 12.81
N ASN A 200 5.21 13.39 11.74
CA ASN A 200 5.95 14.66 11.73
C ASN A 200 5.02 15.88 11.55
N PHE A 201 3.89 15.72 10.88
CA PHE A 201 2.94 16.81 10.62
C PHE A 201 1.83 16.91 11.66
N THR A 202 1.74 15.96 12.59
CA THR A 202 0.72 15.94 13.65
C THR A 202 1.37 16.02 15.02
N ASN A 203 0.70 16.71 15.96
CA ASN A 203 1.09 16.64 17.36
C ASN A 203 0.78 15.25 17.96
N SER A 204 1.37 14.92 19.10
CA SER A 204 1.20 13.62 19.75
C SER A 204 -0.26 13.27 20.07
N GLN A 205 -1.07 14.27 20.42
CA GLN A 205 -2.48 14.10 20.79
C GLN A 205 -3.36 13.72 19.59
N ASN A 206 -3.07 14.28 18.41
CA ASN A 206 -3.87 14.09 17.18
C ASN A 206 -3.29 13.05 16.22
N ARG A 207 -2.15 12.45 16.56
CA ARG A 207 -1.46 11.49 15.70
C ARG A 207 -2.31 10.27 15.35
N GLY A 208 -3.05 9.72 16.31
CA GLY A 208 -3.98 8.62 16.09
C GLY A 208 -5.09 8.99 15.09
N ILE A 209 -5.64 10.22 15.21
CA ILE A 209 -6.64 10.75 14.27
C ILE A 209 -6.00 10.91 12.88
N GLY A 210 -4.76 11.41 12.79
CA GLY A 210 -4.03 11.53 11.53
C GLY A 210 -3.87 10.20 10.80
N TYR A 211 -3.47 9.14 11.51
CA TYR A 211 -3.38 7.79 10.94
C TYR A 211 -4.76 7.25 10.55
N GLY A 212 -5.76 7.36 11.43
CA GLY A 212 -7.12 6.91 11.12
C GLY A 212 -7.70 7.59 9.89
N PHE A 213 -7.50 8.91 9.76
CA PHE A 213 -7.95 9.67 8.60
C PHE A 213 -7.18 9.30 7.32
N SER A 214 -5.87 9.01 7.42
CA SER A 214 -5.07 8.51 6.31
C SER A 214 -5.61 7.17 5.80
N PHE A 215 -5.94 6.25 6.70
CA PHE A 215 -6.54 4.97 6.34
C PHE A 215 -7.94 5.14 5.75
N PHE A 216 -8.76 6.01 6.32
CA PHE A 216 -10.09 6.32 5.79
C PHE A 216 -10.03 6.83 4.35
N ILE A 217 -9.14 7.76 4.06
CA ILE A 217 -8.96 8.28 2.70
C ILE A 217 -8.42 7.19 1.77
N SER A 218 -7.36 6.49 2.17
CA SER A 218 -6.70 5.51 1.30
C SER A 218 -7.57 4.28 1.05
N PHE A 219 -8.18 3.73 2.09
CA PHE A 219 -8.98 2.50 1.99
C PHE A 219 -10.47 2.78 1.77
N GLY A 220 -11.04 3.78 2.42
CA GLY A 220 -12.46 4.12 2.27
C GLY A 220 -12.71 4.75 0.90
N ILE A 221 -12.15 5.94 0.64
CA ILE A 221 -12.33 6.64 -0.64
C ILE A 221 -11.64 5.87 -1.77
N GLY A 222 -10.44 5.33 -1.52
CA GLY A 222 -9.68 4.57 -2.50
C GLY A 222 -10.44 3.36 -3.07
N SER A 223 -11.24 2.68 -2.26
CA SER A 223 -12.00 1.49 -2.69
C SER A 223 -13.02 1.76 -3.81
N PHE A 224 -13.53 2.99 -3.93
CA PHE A 224 -14.39 3.36 -5.06
C PHE A 224 -13.70 3.22 -6.43
N ALA A 225 -12.37 3.31 -6.44
CA ALA A 225 -11.62 3.13 -7.68
C ALA A 225 -11.69 1.70 -8.22
N ALA A 226 -11.97 0.69 -7.41
CA ALA A 226 -12.21 -0.67 -7.88
C ALA A 226 -13.43 -0.74 -8.81
N GLY A 227 -14.54 -0.07 -8.44
CA GLY A 227 -15.72 0.04 -9.28
C GLY A 227 -15.46 0.86 -10.56
N PHE A 228 -14.79 2.00 -10.44
CA PHE A 228 -14.41 2.82 -11.58
C PHE A 228 -13.47 2.06 -12.55
N SER A 229 -12.52 1.31 -12.00
CA SER A 229 -11.64 0.44 -12.79
C SER A 229 -12.41 -0.68 -13.49
N GLY A 230 -13.52 -1.15 -12.88
CA GLY A 230 -14.44 -2.10 -13.51
C GLY A 230 -15.06 -1.55 -14.79
N LEU A 231 -15.50 -0.29 -14.78
CA LEU A 231 -16.02 0.38 -15.97
C LEU A 231 -14.94 0.53 -17.06
N ILE A 232 -13.71 0.80 -16.70
CA ILE A 232 -12.58 0.84 -17.65
C ILE A 232 -12.35 -0.56 -18.23
N ALA A 233 -12.30 -1.58 -17.38
CA ALA A 233 -12.06 -2.95 -17.81
C ALA A 233 -13.17 -3.46 -18.76
N GLU A 234 -14.42 -3.13 -18.50
CA GLU A 234 -15.57 -3.51 -19.33
C GLU A 234 -15.54 -2.84 -20.71
N ASN A 235 -15.19 -1.56 -20.79
CA ASN A 235 -15.26 -0.79 -22.04
C ASN A 235 -13.96 -0.80 -22.85
N MET A 236 -12.80 -0.97 -22.21
CA MET A 236 -11.48 -0.82 -22.84
C MET A 236 -10.57 -2.03 -22.63
N GLY A 237 -11.04 -3.04 -21.89
CA GLY A 237 -10.27 -4.23 -21.53
C GLY A 237 -9.45 -4.04 -20.23
N VAL A 238 -9.12 -5.17 -19.59
CA VAL A 238 -8.42 -5.23 -18.29
C VAL A 238 -7.08 -4.52 -18.33
N ALA A 239 -6.34 -4.64 -19.42
CA ALA A 239 -5.02 -4.03 -19.60
C ALA A 239 -5.08 -2.48 -19.49
N ALA A 240 -6.16 -1.85 -19.93
CA ALA A 240 -6.33 -0.40 -19.89
C ALA A 240 -6.47 0.17 -18.47
N VAL A 241 -6.82 -0.65 -17.48
CA VAL A 241 -6.90 -0.24 -16.08
C VAL A 241 -5.54 0.27 -15.58
N PHE A 242 -4.45 -0.40 -15.94
CA PHE A 242 -3.12 -0.09 -15.41
C PHE A 242 -2.61 1.30 -15.85
N PRO A 243 -2.58 1.65 -17.13
CA PRO A 243 -2.20 3.00 -17.54
C PRO A 243 -3.17 4.06 -17.04
N ALA A 244 -4.47 3.76 -16.92
CA ALA A 244 -5.45 4.68 -16.33
C ALA A 244 -5.10 4.99 -14.86
N MET A 245 -4.70 3.98 -14.07
CA MET A 245 -4.23 4.17 -12.70
C MET A 245 -2.89 4.93 -12.65
N GLY A 246 -2.03 4.74 -13.64
CA GLY A 246 -0.80 5.54 -13.81
C GLY A 246 -1.12 7.03 -14.02
N ILE A 247 -2.06 7.36 -14.89
CA ILE A 247 -2.54 8.73 -15.13
C ILE A 247 -3.17 9.31 -13.86
N LEU A 248 -3.94 8.51 -13.12
CA LEU A 248 -4.56 8.92 -11.86
C LEU A 248 -3.53 9.32 -10.78
N LEU A 249 -2.28 8.87 -10.88
CA LEU A 249 -1.20 9.29 -9.97
C LEU A 249 -0.64 10.69 -10.28
N ILE A 250 -0.94 11.31 -11.43
CA ILE A 250 -0.44 12.65 -11.77
C ILE A 250 -0.89 13.70 -10.75
N PRO A 251 -2.19 13.79 -10.37
CA PRO A 251 -2.61 14.65 -9.25
C PRO A 251 -1.92 14.32 -7.92
N SER A 252 -1.65 13.03 -7.65
CA SER A 252 -0.93 12.63 -6.45
C SER A 252 0.47 13.22 -6.40
N VAL A 253 1.21 13.20 -7.52
CA VAL A 253 2.54 13.83 -7.64
C VAL A 253 2.44 15.33 -7.41
N LEU A 254 1.43 16.00 -7.98
CA LEU A 254 1.22 17.44 -7.79
C LEU A 254 0.99 17.77 -6.30
N PHE A 255 0.12 17.04 -5.61
CA PHE A 255 -0.13 17.27 -4.19
C PHE A 255 1.09 16.92 -3.33
N ALA A 256 1.85 15.89 -3.67
CA ALA A 256 3.12 15.58 -3.00
C ALA A 256 4.17 16.69 -3.19
N PHE A 257 4.21 17.33 -4.36
CA PHE A 257 5.04 18.51 -4.61
C PHE A 257 4.62 19.70 -3.75
N LEU A 258 3.31 20.00 -3.69
CA LEU A 258 2.78 21.09 -2.84
C LEU A 258 3.04 20.82 -1.35
N MET A 259 2.88 19.56 -0.92
CA MET A 259 3.27 19.10 0.43
C MET A 259 4.75 19.40 0.71
N SER A 260 5.63 19.06 -0.25
CA SER A 260 7.07 19.30 -0.10
C SER A 260 7.42 20.77 0.04
N ARG A 261 6.71 21.65 -0.65
CA ARG A 261 6.85 23.11 -0.51
C ARG A 261 6.34 23.59 0.85
N ALA A 262 5.13 23.18 1.25
CA ALA A 262 4.54 23.57 2.52
C ALA A 262 5.35 23.10 3.73
N ALA A 263 6.03 21.96 3.60
CA ALA A 263 6.91 21.43 4.65
C ALA A 263 8.26 22.17 4.79
N ARG A 264 8.66 22.97 3.81
CA ARG A 264 9.88 23.79 3.86
C ARG A 264 9.65 25.21 4.39
N SER A 265 8.42 25.68 4.35
CA SER A 265 8.03 27.03 4.74
C SER A 265 7.64 27.15 6.21
N SER A 266 7.63 26.06 6.93
CA SER A 266 7.36 25.96 8.36
C SER A 266 8.60 25.53 9.14
#